data_6a8901f07768c2dd74c7b6092e207ee1
#
_entry.id   6a8901f07768c2dd74c7b6092e207ee1
#
_cell.length_a   1.000
_cell.length_b   1.000
_cell.length_c   1.000
_cell.angle_alpha   90.00
_cell.angle_beta   90.00
_cell.angle_gamma   90.00
#
_symmetry.space_group_name_H-M   'P 1'
#
loop_
_entity.id
_entity.type
_entity.pdbx_description
1 polymer ?
#
loop_
_entity_poly.entity_id
_entity_poly.type
_entity_poly.pdbx_seq_one_letter_code
_entity_poly.pdbx_strand_id
1 'polypeptide(L)'
;MSDRRNQDRPETRERRSFPRPPLWLNLLLLILGIAGIVLARYHRERVSSEFADVITREQRTPADVTKVKRNLAELDLNREALQHELEGRMKFVGSLKSENFYLSIDTNARKLRFHYGDTVLRESDVIAGDGKTLTANGKSWTFVPLKGAFPIEAKLVDHAWRVPEWVYAMKGEPVPAERPVVTGGLGKYVLFLPNGYAIHTQPAAESPLQGAKPGSYMVSEDFMRAVWPRITTGTTQVYIF
;
A
#
# COMPACT_ATOMS: atom_id res chain seq x y z
N MET A 1 12.68 58.72 60.02
CA MET A 1 11.30 59.15 59.66
C MET A 1 10.84 58.33 58.50
N SER A 2 9.96 57.52 58.82
CA SER A 2 8.60 57.07 58.46
C SER A 2 8.64 55.85 57.51
N ASP A 3 8.60 54.74 58.01
CA ASP A 3 7.63 53.68 58.22
C ASP A 3 6.42 53.72 57.27
N ARG A 4 6.33 52.70 56.38
CA ARG A 4 5.07 52.18 55.84
C ARG A 4 5.25 50.69 55.48
N ARG A 5 4.89 49.84 56.44
CA ARG A 5 4.51 48.46 56.23
C ARG A 5 3.33 48.39 55.29
N ASN A 6 3.44 47.61 54.25
CA ASN A 6 2.29 47.20 53.50
C ASN A 6 2.03 45.72 53.82
N GLN A 7 0.85 45.50 54.42
CA GLN A 7 0.37 44.19 54.84
C GLN A 7 -0.12 43.40 53.60
N ASP A 8 0.58 42.35 53.25
CA ASP A 8 0.05 41.34 52.37
C ASP A 8 -0.97 40.49 53.12
N ARG A 9 -2.25 40.65 52.74
CA ARG A 9 -3.32 39.73 53.17
C ARG A 9 -3.23 38.46 52.33
N PRO A 10 -3.19 37.25 52.94
CA PRO A 10 -3.37 36.03 52.20
C PRO A 10 -4.85 35.88 51.77
N GLU A 11 -5.08 35.77 50.46
CA GLU A 11 -6.38 35.37 49.91
C GLU A 11 -6.71 33.96 50.39
N THR A 12 -7.63 33.84 51.30
CA THR A 12 -8.24 32.57 51.70
C THR A 12 -9.06 32.01 50.52
N ARG A 13 -8.46 31.06 49.80
CA ARG A 13 -9.13 30.23 48.82
C ARG A 13 -10.25 29.45 49.51
N GLU A 14 -11.50 29.90 49.38
CA GLU A 14 -12.68 29.14 49.79
C GLU A 14 -12.67 27.75 49.13
N ARG A 15 -12.31 26.72 49.86
CA ARG A 15 -12.56 25.35 49.46
C ARG A 15 -14.06 25.11 49.51
N ARG A 16 -14.74 25.13 48.35
CA ARG A 16 -16.11 24.66 48.24
C ARG A 16 -16.14 23.18 48.69
N SER A 17 -16.59 22.95 49.92
CA SER A 17 -16.88 21.62 50.44
C SER A 17 -18.15 21.11 49.73
N PHE A 18 -17.97 20.18 48.79
CA PHE A 18 -19.13 19.44 48.27
C PHE A 18 -19.84 18.70 49.43
N PRO A 19 -21.17 18.79 49.52
CA PRO A 19 -21.90 18.05 50.53
C PRO A 19 -21.61 16.56 50.39
N ARG A 20 -21.22 15.91 51.46
CA ARG A 20 -20.94 14.48 51.49
C ARG A 20 -22.24 13.74 51.14
N PRO A 21 -22.23 12.82 50.15
CA PRO A 21 -23.43 12.09 49.78
C PRO A 21 -23.90 11.26 51.01
N PRO A 22 -25.20 11.08 51.19
CA PRO A 22 -25.75 10.35 52.31
C PRO A 22 -25.28 8.87 52.26
N LEU A 23 -25.04 8.29 53.40
CA LEU A 23 -24.48 6.94 53.53
C LEU A 23 -25.26 5.88 52.75
N TRP A 24 -26.60 6.02 52.64
CA TRP A 24 -27.44 5.08 51.87
C TRP A 24 -27.14 5.13 50.36
N LEU A 25 -26.76 6.30 49.83
CA LEU A 25 -26.37 6.42 48.42
C LEU A 25 -25.05 5.70 48.10
N ASN A 26 -24.08 5.81 49.01
CA ASN A 26 -22.82 5.09 48.89
C ASN A 26 -23.02 3.56 48.98
N LEU A 27 -23.94 3.12 49.83
CA LEU A 27 -24.30 1.70 49.96
C LEU A 27 -25.00 1.20 48.68
N LEU A 28 -25.87 1.99 48.10
CA LEU A 28 -26.57 1.67 46.85
C LEU A 28 -25.61 1.57 45.68
N LEU A 29 -24.66 2.50 45.57
CA LEU A 29 -23.61 2.45 44.53
C LEU A 29 -22.69 1.23 44.70
N LEU A 30 -22.37 0.85 45.94
CA LEU A 30 -21.57 -0.35 46.24
C LEU A 30 -22.33 -1.61 45.79
N ILE A 31 -23.62 -1.72 46.10
CA ILE A 31 -24.46 -2.86 45.69
C ILE A 31 -24.58 -2.95 44.17
N LEU A 32 -24.80 -1.81 43.48
CA LEU A 32 -24.84 -1.75 42.02
C LEU A 32 -23.48 -2.14 41.39
N GLY A 33 -22.37 -1.69 41.99
CA GLY A 33 -21.02 -2.08 41.55
C GLY A 33 -20.77 -3.59 41.66
N ILE A 34 -21.15 -4.18 42.80
CA ILE A 34 -21.02 -5.64 43.01
C ILE A 34 -21.94 -6.41 42.05
N ALA A 35 -23.19 -6.00 41.88
CA ALA A 35 -24.12 -6.60 40.93
C ALA A 35 -23.60 -6.52 39.50
N GLY A 36 -23.01 -5.38 39.10
CA GLY A 36 -22.35 -5.21 37.79
C GLY A 36 -21.18 -6.18 37.56
N ILE A 37 -20.33 -6.36 38.60
CA ILE A 37 -19.20 -7.29 38.54
C ILE A 37 -19.68 -8.75 38.42
N VAL A 38 -20.70 -9.12 39.19
CA VAL A 38 -21.30 -10.48 39.14
C VAL A 38 -21.91 -10.74 37.79
N LEU A 39 -22.67 -9.78 37.25
CA LEU A 39 -23.30 -9.90 35.94
C LEU A 39 -22.22 -9.98 34.81
N ALA A 40 -21.17 -9.18 34.90
CA ALA A 40 -20.07 -9.22 33.95
C ALA A 40 -19.31 -10.56 33.99
N ARG A 41 -19.08 -11.12 35.20
CA ARG A 41 -18.52 -12.47 35.35
C ARG A 41 -19.41 -13.54 34.78
N TYR A 42 -20.71 -13.52 35.08
CA TYR A 42 -21.69 -14.47 34.58
C TYR A 42 -21.77 -14.45 33.03
N HIS A 43 -21.80 -13.23 32.43
CA HIS A 43 -21.76 -13.11 30.98
C HIS A 43 -20.43 -13.62 30.39
N ARG A 44 -19.31 -13.34 31.04
CA ARG A 44 -17.99 -13.79 30.58
C ARG A 44 -17.87 -15.32 30.62
N GLU A 45 -18.37 -15.96 31.68
CA GLU A 45 -18.35 -17.42 31.81
C GLU A 45 -19.28 -18.07 30.77
N ARG A 46 -20.46 -17.51 30.54
CA ARG A 46 -21.40 -18.01 29.54
C ARG A 46 -20.87 -17.91 28.11
N VAL A 47 -20.26 -16.76 27.77
CA VAL A 47 -19.62 -16.56 26.46
C VAL A 47 -18.39 -17.48 26.32
N SER A 48 -17.59 -17.65 27.36
CA SER A 48 -16.42 -18.55 27.29
C SER A 48 -16.82 -20.03 27.20
N SER A 49 -17.94 -20.46 27.83
CA SER A 49 -18.43 -21.84 27.69
C SER A 49 -19.02 -22.10 26.30
N GLU A 50 -19.75 -21.13 25.73
CA GLU A 50 -20.27 -21.26 24.36
C GLU A 50 -19.12 -21.32 23.33
N PHE A 51 -18.08 -20.52 23.52
CA PHE A 51 -16.86 -20.61 22.68
C PHE A 51 -16.06 -21.91 22.91
N ALA A 52 -15.97 -22.39 24.14
CA ALA A 52 -15.30 -23.66 24.43
C ALA A 52 -16.06 -24.86 23.82
N ASP A 53 -17.39 -24.86 23.85
CA ASP A 53 -18.22 -25.89 23.22
C ASP A 53 -18.12 -25.86 21.69
N VAL A 54 -18.01 -24.68 21.07
CA VAL A 54 -17.78 -24.53 19.62
C VAL A 54 -16.37 -25.02 19.24
N ILE A 55 -15.36 -24.73 20.06
CA ILE A 55 -13.98 -25.20 19.82
C ILE A 55 -13.87 -26.72 20.03
N THR A 56 -14.60 -27.30 20.96
CA THR A 56 -14.55 -28.76 21.25
C THR A 56 -15.41 -29.57 20.26
N ARG A 57 -16.46 -29.03 19.69
CA ARG A 57 -17.32 -29.70 18.69
C ARG A 57 -16.72 -29.76 17.29
N GLU A 58 -15.89 -28.79 16.92
CA GLU A 58 -15.14 -28.84 15.66
C GLU A 58 -13.79 -29.55 15.89
N GLN A 59 -13.76 -30.85 15.66
CA GLN A 59 -12.52 -31.56 15.36
C GLN A 59 -11.94 -30.91 14.09
N ARG A 60 -11.26 -29.76 14.26
CA ARG A 60 -10.56 -29.12 13.15
C ARG A 60 -9.50 -30.09 12.66
N THR A 61 -9.73 -30.63 11.48
CA THR A 61 -8.72 -31.45 10.84
C THR A 61 -7.46 -30.62 10.58
N PRO A 62 -6.27 -31.23 10.52
CA PRO A 62 -5.05 -30.50 10.15
C PRO A 62 -5.21 -29.70 8.84
N ALA A 63 -6.07 -30.19 7.94
CA ALA A 63 -6.41 -29.50 6.68
C ALA A 63 -7.17 -28.18 6.94
N ASP A 64 -8.09 -28.14 7.90
CA ASP A 64 -8.84 -26.92 8.23
C ASP A 64 -7.94 -25.86 8.86
N VAL A 65 -7.02 -26.26 9.75
CA VAL A 65 -6.00 -25.36 10.34
C VAL A 65 -5.10 -24.77 9.25
N THR A 66 -4.71 -25.59 8.27
CA THR A 66 -3.88 -25.13 7.14
C THR A 66 -4.65 -24.16 6.26
N LYS A 67 -5.94 -24.42 6.01
CA LYS A 67 -6.82 -23.51 5.25
C LYS A 67 -6.99 -22.17 5.95
N VAL A 68 -7.26 -22.16 7.26
CA VAL A 68 -7.37 -20.93 8.05
C VAL A 68 -6.07 -20.14 8.05
N LYS A 69 -4.91 -20.79 8.23
CA LYS A 69 -3.60 -20.12 8.13
C LYS A 69 -3.37 -19.50 6.77
N ARG A 70 -3.75 -20.19 5.69
CA ARG A 70 -3.65 -19.65 4.32
C ARG A 70 -4.54 -18.43 4.12
N ASN A 71 -5.79 -18.52 4.57
CA ASN A 71 -6.73 -17.39 4.48
C ASN A 71 -6.27 -16.18 5.31
N LEU A 72 -5.68 -16.40 6.50
CA LEU A 72 -5.08 -15.32 7.30
C LEU A 72 -3.91 -14.66 6.57
N ALA A 73 -3.00 -15.44 5.99
CA ALA A 73 -1.88 -14.90 5.22
C ALA A 73 -2.36 -14.09 4.00
N GLU A 74 -3.40 -14.57 3.32
CA GLU A 74 -4.02 -13.85 2.19
C GLU A 74 -4.68 -12.53 2.64
N LEU A 75 -5.38 -12.54 3.79
CA LEU A 75 -5.97 -11.33 4.37
C LEU A 75 -4.92 -10.32 4.79
N ASP A 76 -3.79 -10.76 5.36
CA ASP A 76 -2.68 -9.87 5.73
C ASP A 76 -2.06 -9.23 4.50
N LEU A 77 -1.80 -10.00 3.42
CA LEU A 77 -1.31 -9.48 2.15
C LEU A 77 -2.27 -8.45 1.54
N ASN A 78 -3.57 -8.75 1.55
CA ASN A 78 -4.59 -7.84 1.04
C ASN A 78 -4.66 -6.55 1.87
N ARG A 79 -4.51 -6.65 3.19
CA ARG A 79 -4.46 -5.49 4.09
C ARG A 79 -3.25 -4.61 3.80
N GLU A 80 -2.07 -5.19 3.64
CA GLU A 80 -0.86 -4.45 3.28
C GLU A 80 -1.00 -3.75 1.93
N ALA A 81 -1.53 -4.44 0.92
CA ALA A 81 -1.78 -3.86 -0.39
C ALA A 81 -2.74 -2.66 -0.34
N LEU A 82 -3.83 -2.77 0.44
CA LEU A 82 -4.78 -1.67 0.66
C LEU A 82 -4.16 -0.50 1.42
N GLN A 83 -3.29 -0.76 2.39
CA GLN A 83 -2.56 0.29 3.11
C GLN A 83 -1.64 1.06 2.16
N HIS A 84 -0.87 0.37 1.33
CA HIS A 84 -0.01 1.01 0.31
C HIS A 84 -0.81 1.83 -0.70
N GLU A 85 -1.96 1.33 -1.14
CA GLU A 85 -2.86 2.09 -2.03
C GLU A 85 -3.38 3.36 -1.34
N LEU A 86 -3.82 3.25 -0.09
CA LEU A 86 -4.30 4.39 0.69
C LEU A 86 -3.21 5.45 0.91
N GLU A 87 -2.03 5.03 1.31
CA GLU A 87 -0.88 5.93 1.47
C GLU A 87 -0.53 6.62 0.14
N GLY A 88 -0.56 5.88 -0.97
CA GLY A 88 -0.36 6.42 -2.31
C GLY A 88 -1.38 7.50 -2.65
N ARG A 89 -2.65 7.27 -2.37
CA ARG A 89 -3.72 8.26 -2.57
C ARG A 89 -3.56 9.50 -1.70
N MET A 90 -3.18 9.33 -0.44
CA MET A 90 -2.90 10.46 0.46
C MET A 90 -1.71 11.30 -0.03
N LYS A 91 -0.62 10.66 -0.46
CA LYS A 91 0.53 11.35 -1.05
C LYS A 91 0.17 12.06 -2.35
N PHE A 92 -0.68 11.44 -3.20
CA PHE A 92 -1.19 12.05 -4.42
C PHE A 92 -1.99 13.32 -4.12
N VAL A 93 -2.92 13.29 -3.16
CA VAL A 93 -3.67 14.49 -2.74
C VAL A 93 -2.71 15.58 -2.23
N GLY A 94 -1.66 15.20 -1.50
CA GLY A 94 -0.60 16.13 -1.09
C GLY A 94 0.16 16.73 -2.27
N SER A 95 0.43 15.95 -3.33
CA SER A 95 1.18 16.41 -4.51
C SER A 95 0.40 17.42 -5.36
N LEU A 96 -0.94 17.40 -5.32
CA LEU A 96 -1.77 18.40 -6.02
C LEU A 96 -1.49 19.84 -5.54
N LYS A 97 -1.00 19.99 -4.31
CA LYS A 97 -0.64 21.30 -3.73
C LYS A 97 0.84 21.65 -3.92
N SER A 98 1.63 20.74 -4.50
CA SER A 98 3.07 20.94 -4.68
C SER A 98 3.38 21.39 -6.10
N GLU A 99 4.33 22.30 -6.25
CA GLU A 99 4.85 22.76 -7.55
C GLU A 99 5.88 21.77 -8.10
N ASN A 100 5.53 20.47 -8.18
CA ASN A 100 6.42 19.43 -8.66
C ASN A 100 5.81 18.68 -9.84
N PHE A 101 6.69 18.11 -10.68
CA PHE A 101 6.28 17.19 -11.74
C PHE A 101 6.09 15.79 -11.17
N TYR A 102 5.00 15.13 -11.55
CA TYR A 102 4.73 13.75 -11.22
C TYR A 102 3.88 13.05 -12.29
N LEU A 103 3.82 11.74 -12.22
CA LEU A 103 2.98 10.90 -13.06
C LEU A 103 1.85 10.29 -12.22
N SER A 104 0.67 10.15 -12.81
CA SER A 104 -0.41 9.33 -12.25
C SER A 104 -0.91 8.31 -13.26
N ILE A 105 -1.14 7.08 -12.81
CA ILE A 105 -1.73 6.00 -13.60
C ILE A 105 -3.06 5.63 -12.97
N ASP A 106 -4.13 5.87 -13.70
CA ASP A 106 -5.46 5.34 -13.41
C ASP A 106 -5.63 4.02 -14.16
N THR A 107 -5.52 2.91 -13.43
CA THR A 107 -5.58 1.56 -14.00
C THR A 107 -6.97 1.21 -14.49
N ASN A 108 -8.03 1.80 -13.93
CA ASN A 108 -9.41 1.60 -14.36
C ASN A 108 -9.73 2.36 -15.63
N ALA A 109 -9.36 3.65 -15.68
CA ALA A 109 -9.53 4.47 -16.88
C ALA A 109 -8.49 4.15 -17.96
N ARG A 110 -7.44 3.36 -17.64
CA ARG A 110 -6.29 3.07 -18.52
C ARG A 110 -5.62 4.33 -19.05
N LYS A 111 -5.40 5.30 -18.14
CA LYS A 111 -4.79 6.58 -18.47
C LYS A 111 -3.55 6.84 -17.63
N LEU A 112 -2.51 7.32 -18.29
CA LEU A 112 -1.34 7.89 -17.66
C LEU A 112 -1.35 9.40 -17.90
N ARG A 113 -1.21 10.17 -16.81
CA ARG A 113 -1.18 11.63 -16.83
C ARG A 113 0.14 12.14 -16.29
N PHE A 114 0.67 13.18 -16.94
CA PHE A 114 1.81 13.94 -16.46
C PHE A 114 1.32 15.26 -15.93
N HIS A 115 1.69 15.57 -14.69
CA HIS A 115 1.19 16.71 -13.93
C HIS A 115 2.30 17.69 -13.54
N TYR A 116 1.88 18.92 -13.33
CA TYR A 116 2.58 19.92 -12.52
C TYR A 116 1.58 20.50 -11.52
N GLY A 117 1.78 20.25 -10.23
CA GLY A 117 0.76 20.55 -9.22
C GLY A 117 -0.58 19.88 -9.55
N ASP A 118 -1.65 20.63 -9.57
CA ASP A 118 -3.00 20.19 -9.90
C ASP A 118 -3.30 20.12 -11.42
N THR A 119 -2.38 20.64 -12.23
CA THR A 119 -2.58 20.77 -13.67
C THR A 119 -2.10 19.54 -14.41
N VAL A 120 -2.96 18.94 -15.23
CA VAL A 120 -2.59 17.88 -16.17
C VAL A 120 -1.96 18.51 -17.41
N LEU A 121 -0.69 18.27 -17.63
CA LEU A 121 0.05 18.79 -18.77
C LEU A 121 -0.07 17.89 -20.01
N ARG A 122 -0.13 16.56 -19.80
CA ARG A 122 -0.26 15.56 -20.87
C ARG A 122 -0.97 14.31 -20.36
N GLU A 123 -1.66 13.65 -21.29
CA GLU A 123 -2.32 12.37 -21.05
C GLU A 123 -1.97 11.38 -22.19
N SER A 124 -1.91 10.10 -21.86
CA SER A 124 -1.74 8.99 -22.79
C SER A 124 -2.57 7.81 -22.34
N ASP A 125 -2.99 7.00 -23.29
CA ASP A 125 -3.48 5.66 -22.98
C ASP A 125 -2.35 4.80 -22.45
N VAL A 126 -2.67 3.89 -21.53
CA VAL A 126 -1.75 2.94 -20.95
C VAL A 126 -2.25 1.51 -21.16
N ILE A 127 -1.35 0.62 -21.54
CA ILE A 127 -1.58 -0.81 -21.58
C ILE A 127 -0.89 -1.42 -20.38
N ALA A 128 -1.67 -1.95 -19.45
CA ALA A 128 -1.13 -2.67 -18.31
C ALA A 128 -0.71 -4.08 -18.74
N GLY A 129 0.47 -4.50 -18.31
CA GLY A 129 0.89 -5.90 -18.44
C GLY A 129 0.12 -6.78 -17.46
N ASP A 130 -0.21 -7.98 -17.91
CA ASP A 130 -0.99 -8.93 -17.12
C ASP A 130 -0.35 -9.23 -15.77
N GLY A 131 -1.17 -9.22 -14.73
CA GLY A 131 -0.80 -9.80 -13.44
C GLY A 131 -0.90 -11.32 -13.55
N LYS A 132 0.23 -12.03 -13.40
CA LYS A 132 0.25 -13.50 -13.47
C LYS A 132 1.39 -14.11 -12.68
N THR A 133 1.20 -15.38 -12.35
CA THR A 133 2.28 -16.22 -11.80
C THR A 133 2.69 -17.20 -12.89
N LEU A 134 3.99 -17.23 -13.17
CA LEU A 134 4.63 -18.18 -14.09
C LEU A 134 5.47 -19.15 -13.27
N THR A 135 5.37 -20.43 -13.57
CA THR A 135 6.20 -21.47 -12.93
C THR A 135 6.87 -22.31 -14.00
N ALA A 136 8.19 -22.40 -13.94
CA ALA A 136 8.97 -23.28 -14.82
C ALA A 136 10.27 -23.68 -14.13
N ASN A 137 10.72 -24.92 -14.35
CA ASN A 137 12.00 -25.46 -13.85
C ASN A 137 12.19 -25.27 -12.33
N GLY A 138 11.13 -25.43 -11.52
CA GLY A 138 11.17 -25.27 -10.08
C GLY A 138 11.27 -23.82 -9.59
N LYS A 139 11.24 -22.82 -10.51
CA LYS A 139 11.19 -21.39 -10.20
C LYS A 139 9.78 -20.85 -10.41
N SER A 140 9.40 -19.84 -9.62
CA SER A 140 8.13 -19.13 -9.76
C SER A 140 8.37 -17.62 -9.82
N TRP A 141 7.69 -16.95 -10.73
CA TRP A 141 7.70 -15.49 -10.88
C TRP A 141 6.27 -15.00 -10.78
N THR A 142 6.01 -14.16 -9.79
CA THR A 142 4.69 -13.55 -9.60
C THR A 142 4.75 -12.08 -9.97
N PHE A 143 3.89 -11.68 -10.88
CA PHE A 143 3.73 -10.29 -11.33
C PHE A 143 2.39 -9.78 -10.82
N VAL A 144 2.44 -8.85 -9.89
CA VAL A 144 1.25 -8.17 -9.35
C VAL A 144 1.33 -6.72 -9.79
N PRO A 145 0.29 -6.16 -10.45
CA PRO A 145 0.28 -4.75 -10.79
C PRO A 145 0.52 -3.88 -9.54
N LEU A 146 1.46 -2.95 -9.64
CA LEU A 146 1.76 -2.03 -8.54
C LEU A 146 0.58 -1.08 -8.30
N LYS A 147 0.30 -0.79 -7.03
CA LYS A 147 -0.58 0.29 -6.59
C LYS A 147 0.09 1.06 -5.46
N GLY A 148 -0.08 2.38 -5.47
CA GLY A 148 0.54 3.25 -4.47
C GLY A 148 1.39 4.36 -5.09
N ALA A 149 2.37 4.86 -4.34
CA ALA A 149 3.29 5.92 -4.75
C ALA A 149 4.72 5.40 -4.80
N PHE A 150 5.37 5.54 -5.95
CA PHE A 150 6.70 4.99 -6.21
C PHE A 150 7.62 6.03 -6.82
N PRO A 151 8.90 6.10 -6.40
CA PRO A 151 9.89 6.91 -7.08
C PRO A 151 10.30 6.25 -8.39
N ILE A 152 10.74 7.05 -9.36
CA ILE A 152 11.43 6.55 -10.55
C ILE A 152 12.88 6.28 -10.18
N GLU A 153 13.28 5.00 -10.18
CA GLU A 153 14.63 4.57 -9.79
C GLU A 153 15.66 4.79 -10.90
N ALA A 154 15.26 4.53 -12.14
CA ALA A 154 16.11 4.71 -13.30
C ALA A 154 15.31 5.15 -14.52
N LYS A 155 15.97 5.85 -15.42
CA LYS A 155 15.43 6.42 -16.64
C LYS A 155 16.43 6.14 -17.76
N LEU A 156 16.09 5.25 -18.69
CA LEU A 156 16.98 4.73 -19.70
C LEU A 156 16.40 4.86 -21.11
N VAL A 157 17.24 5.18 -22.07
CA VAL A 157 16.91 5.21 -23.51
C VAL A 157 17.64 4.05 -24.18
N ASP A 158 16.96 3.35 -25.07
CA ASP A 158 17.49 2.20 -25.82
C ASP A 158 18.20 1.19 -24.92
N HIS A 159 17.54 0.86 -23.78
CA HIS A 159 18.11 -0.01 -22.75
C HIS A 159 18.48 -1.37 -23.33
N ALA A 160 19.74 -1.77 -23.10
CA ALA A 160 20.24 -3.11 -23.42
C ALA A 160 19.65 -4.14 -22.43
N TRP A 161 18.48 -4.65 -22.76
CA TRP A 161 17.72 -5.54 -21.92
C TRP A 161 18.14 -7.00 -22.08
N ARG A 162 18.75 -7.57 -21.03
CA ARG A 162 19.01 -9.00 -20.97
C ARG A 162 17.70 -9.75 -20.76
N VAL A 163 17.32 -10.59 -21.71
CA VAL A 163 16.05 -11.35 -21.66
C VAL A 163 15.99 -12.22 -20.41
N PRO A 164 15.02 -12.00 -19.49
CA PRO A 164 14.91 -12.77 -18.27
C PRO A 164 14.38 -14.18 -18.51
N GLU A 165 14.64 -15.09 -17.60
CA GLU A 165 14.18 -16.49 -17.67
C GLU A 165 12.65 -16.62 -17.77
N TRP A 166 11.90 -15.75 -17.10
CA TRP A 166 10.44 -15.78 -17.14
C TRP A 166 9.85 -15.54 -18.54
N VAL A 167 10.57 -14.90 -19.46
CA VAL A 167 10.13 -14.73 -20.86
C VAL A 167 10.04 -16.06 -21.55
N TYR A 168 11.05 -16.93 -21.35
CA TYR A 168 11.05 -18.29 -21.89
C TYR A 168 9.98 -19.15 -21.23
N ALA A 169 9.82 -19.02 -19.90
CA ALA A 169 8.73 -19.68 -19.18
C ALA A 169 7.35 -19.28 -19.71
N MET A 170 7.16 -18.00 -20.04
CA MET A 170 5.92 -17.50 -20.63
C MET A 170 5.62 -18.11 -22.00
N LYS A 171 6.64 -18.39 -22.79
CA LYS A 171 6.53 -18.99 -24.13
C LYS A 171 6.53 -20.54 -24.10
N GLY A 172 6.81 -21.16 -22.97
CA GLY A 172 7.01 -22.60 -22.88
C GLY A 172 8.30 -23.09 -23.53
N GLU A 173 9.28 -22.19 -23.70
CA GLU A 173 10.56 -22.46 -24.35
C GLU A 173 11.64 -22.80 -23.30
N PRO A 174 12.65 -23.61 -23.64
CA PRO A 174 13.79 -23.84 -22.76
C PRO A 174 14.64 -22.57 -22.64
N VAL A 175 15.15 -22.32 -21.43
CA VAL A 175 16.05 -21.20 -21.17
C VAL A 175 17.41 -21.50 -21.81
N PRO A 176 17.93 -20.66 -22.74
CA PRO A 176 19.24 -20.87 -23.33
C PRO A 176 20.34 -20.65 -22.30
N ALA A 177 21.47 -21.35 -22.50
CA ALA A 177 22.65 -21.22 -21.63
C ALA A 177 23.16 -19.79 -21.59
N GLU A 178 23.16 -19.11 -22.75
CA GLU A 178 23.46 -17.68 -22.85
C GLU A 178 22.19 -16.92 -23.27
N ARG A 179 21.74 -16.01 -22.40
CA ARG A 179 20.52 -15.22 -22.65
C ARG A 179 20.87 -13.98 -23.48
N PRO A 180 20.18 -13.76 -24.60
CA PRO A 180 20.47 -12.62 -25.46
C PRO A 180 20.20 -11.29 -24.74
N VAL A 181 20.92 -10.27 -25.19
CA VAL A 181 20.69 -8.87 -24.82
C VAL A 181 20.09 -8.16 -26.02
N VAL A 182 18.92 -7.57 -25.84
CA VAL A 182 18.19 -6.89 -26.90
C VAL A 182 18.13 -5.39 -26.60
N THR A 183 18.73 -4.56 -27.46
CA THR A 183 18.62 -3.10 -27.36
C THR A 183 17.18 -2.69 -27.61
N GLY A 184 16.62 -1.85 -26.72
CA GLY A 184 15.20 -1.49 -26.82
C GLY A 184 14.25 -2.66 -26.56
N GLY A 185 14.69 -3.74 -25.89
CA GLY A 185 13.86 -4.90 -25.60
C GLY A 185 12.64 -4.62 -24.74
N LEU A 186 12.65 -3.50 -24.01
CA LEU A 186 11.48 -2.91 -23.32
C LEU A 186 11.01 -1.60 -23.98
N GLY A 187 11.37 -1.38 -25.25
CA GLY A 187 11.11 -0.14 -25.96
C GLY A 187 12.23 0.90 -25.81
N LYS A 188 12.09 2.01 -26.52
CA LYS A 188 13.08 3.08 -26.57
C LYS A 188 13.23 3.79 -25.24
N TYR A 189 12.14 4.13 -24.58
CA TYR A 189 12.12 4.83 -23.30
C TYR A 189 11.62 3.90 -22.19
N VAL A 190 12.38 3.81 -21.12
CA VAL A 190 12.06 2.97 -19.97
C VAL A 190 12.28 3.75 -18.68
N LEU A 191 11.25 3.83 -17.85
CA LEU A 191 11.30 4.32 -16.48
C LEU A 191 11.17 3.11 -15.56
N PHE A 192 12.22 2.80 -14.83
CA PHE A 192 12.17 1.72 -13.84
C PHE A 192 11.60 2.22 -12.51
N LEU A 193 10.72 1.40 -11.96
CA LEU A 193 10.11 1.53 -10.65
C LEU A 193 10.69 0.44 -9.73
N PRO A 194 10.45 0.49 -8.42
CA PRO A 194 10.90 -0.54 -7.49
C PRO A 194 10.56 -1.95 -7.92
N ASN A 195 11.36 -2.92 -7.49
CA ASN A 195 11.19 -4.35 -7.79
C ASN A 195 11.21 -4.71 -9.28
N GLY A 196 11.85 -3.88 -10.10
CA GLY A 196 12.01 -4.13 -11.53
C GLY A 196 10.72 -3.95 -12.36
N TYR A 197 9.71 -3.30 -11.80
CA TYR A 197 8.58 -2.81 -12.57
C TYR A 197 8.99 -1.66 -13.48
N ALA A 198 8.19 -1.37 -14.50
CA ALA A 198 8.55 -0.31 -15.44
C ALA A 198 7.33 0.39 -16.07
N ILE A 199 7.53 1.64 -16.45
CA ILE A 199 6.73 2.30 -17.48
C ILE A 199 7.62 2.36 -18.73
N HIS A 200 7.17 1.76 -19.83
CA HIS A 200 8.00 1.58 -21.02
C HIS A 200 7.23 1.83 -22.31
N THR A 201 7.94 2.07 -23.40
CA THR A 201 7.35 2.21 -24.72
C THR A 201 7.21 0.86 -25.40
N GLN A 202 6.70 0.84 -26.63
CA GLN A 202 6.58 -0.40 -27.42
C GLN A 202 7.96 -1.06 -27.55
N PRO A 203 8.10 -2.36 -27.21
CA PRO A 203 9.33 -3.11 -27.43
C PRO A 203 9.77 -3.11 -28.88
N ALA A 204 11.08 -3.19 -29.13
CA ALA A 204 11.64 -3.37 -30.47
C ALA A 204 11.11 -4.64 -31.13
N ALA A 205 11.09 -4.69 -32.44
CA ALA A 205 10.56 -5.82 -33.22
C ALA A 205 11.31 -7.13 -32.90
N GLU A 206 12.60 -7.03 -32.61
CA GLU A 206 13.47 -8.16 -32.28
C GLU A 206 13.29 -8.61 -30.81
N SER A 207 12.51 -7.87 -30.02
CA SER A 207 12.25 -8.25 -28.64
C SER A 207 11.39 -9.51 -28.58
N PRO A 208 11.74 -10.48 -27.73
CA PRO A 208 10.85 -11.62 -27.47
C PRO A 208 9.56 -11.23 -26.72
N LEU A 209 9.49 -9.98 -26.22
CA LEU A 209 8.32 -9.40 -25.58
C LEU A 209 7.58 -8.53 -26.62
N GLN A 210 6.35 -8.90 -26.99
CA GLN A 210 5.57 -8.22 -28.04
C GLN A 210 4.56 -7.19 -27.50
N GLY A 211 4.62 -6.88 -26.19
CA GLY A 211 3.67 -5.96 -25.56
C GLY A 211 4.13 -5.49 -24.19
N ALA A 212 3.20 -5.11 -23.34
CA ALA A 212 3.52 -4.69 -21.99
C ALA A 212 4.19 -5.82 -21.18
N LYS A 213 5.31 -5.49 -20.54
CA LYS A 213 5.96 -6.40 -19.58
C LYS A 213 4.97 -6.75 -18.47
N PRO A 214 4.83 -8.05 -18.06
CA PRO A 214 3.93 -8.43 -16.97
C PRO A 214 4.10 -7.55 -15.74
N GLY A 215 2.99 -7.10 -15.17
CA GLY A 215 2.94 -6.21 -14.02
C GLY A 215 3.35 -4.75 -14.29
N SER A 216 3.86 -4.43 -15.48
CA SER A 216 4.35 -3.10 -15.86
C SER A 216 3.35 -2.35 -16.77
N TYR A 217 3.69 -1.16 -17.20
CA TYR A 217 2.81 -0.28 -17.96
C TYR A 217 3.46 0.15 -19.27
N MET A 218 2.78 -0.07 -20.37
CA MET A 218 3.25 0.35 -21.69
C MET A 218 2.47 1.58 -22.16
N VAL A 219 3.19 2.58 -22.70
CA VAL A 219 2.67 3.87 -23.16
C VAL A 219 3.23 4.23 -24.53
N SER A 220 2.66 5.27 -25.17
CA SER A 220 3.14 5.74 -26.46
C SER A 220 4.54 6.37 -26.36
N GLU A 221 5.34 6.22 -27.41
CA GLU A 221 6.67 6.84 -27.51
C GLU A 221 6.56 8.37 -27.50
N ASP A 222 5.57 8.93 -28.18
CA ASP A 222 5.35 10.38 -28.24
C ASP A 222 5.07 11.00 -26.88
N PHE A 223 4.30 10.31 -26.05
CA PHE A 223 4.10 10.75 -24.68
C PHE A 223 5.42 10.73 -23.89
N MET A 224 6.14 9.61 -23.92
CA MET A 224 7.39 9.47 -23.17
C MET A 224 8.43 10.50 -23.62
N ARG A 225 8.61 10.68 -24.93
CA ARG A 225 9.52 11.69 -25.49
C ARG A 225 9.20 13.09 -24.98
N ALA A 226 7.92 13.45 -24.92
CA ALA A 226 7.49 14.78 -24.51
C ALA A 226 7.70 15.07 -23.01
N VAL A 227 7.52 14.07 -22.15
CA VAL A 227 7.68 14.23 -20.69
C VAL A 227 9.09 13.97 -20.21
N TRP A 228 9.89 13.29 -21.03
CA TRP A 228 11.23 12.82 -20.69
C TRP A 228 12.15 13.88 -20.07
N PRO A 229 12.26 15.10 -20.62
CA PRO A 229 13.18 16.11 -20.06
C PRO A 229 12.83 16.55 -18.64
N ARG A 230 11.56 16.40 -18.23
CA ARG A 230 11.06 16.88 -16.94
C ARG A 230 11.02 15.80 -15.86
N ILE A 231 11.32 14.56 -16.23
CA ILE A 231 11.38 13.44 -15.29
C ILE A 231 12.78 13.39 -14.68
N THR A 232 12.85 13.40 -13.36
CA THR A 232 14.08 13.27 -12.58
C THR A 232 14.04 12.02 -11.72
N THR A 233 15.06 11.16 -11.84
CA THR A 233 15.21 9.95 -11.03
C THR A 233 15.31 10.29 -9.53
N GLY A 234 14.71 9.46 -8.70
CA GLY A 234 14.66 9.63 -7.25
C GLY A 234 13.68 10.71 -6.78
N THR A 235 13.34 11.71 -7.61
CA THR A 235 12.48 12.84 -7.23
C THR A 235 11.08 12.75 -7.80
N THR A 236 10.97 12.47 -9.12
CA THR A 236 9.66 12.34 -9.77
C THR A 236 8.93 11.11 -9.24
N GLN A 237 7.73 11.32 -8.70
CA GLN A 237 6.87 10.27 -8.17
C GLN A 237 5.91 9.75 -9.23
N VAL A 238 5.56 8.48 -9.14
CA VAL A 238 4.50 7.84 -9.91
C VAL A 238 3.43 7.35 -8.95
N TYR A 239 2.21 7.83 -9.12
CA TYR A 239 1.03 7.42 -8.34
C TYR A 239 0.19 6.47 -9.17
N ILE A 240 -0.11 5.27 -8.65
CA ILE A 240 -0.82 4.19 -9.37
C ILE A 240 -2.05 3.79 -8.55
N PHE A 241 -3.24 3.85 -9.17
CA PHE A 241 -4.52 3.59 -8.52
C PHE A 241 -5.36 2.53 -9.24
#